data_bf65e09161b2a76e32bc1a3848141a6d
#
_entry.id   bf65e09161b2a76e32bc1a3848141a6d
#
_cell.length_a   1.000
_cell.length_b   1.000
_cell.length_c   1.000
_cell.angle_alpha   90.00
_cell.angle_beta   90.00
_cell.angle_gamma   90.00
#
_symmetry.space_group_name_H-M   'P 1'
#
loop_
_entity.id
_entity.type
_entity.pdbx_description
1 polymer ?
#
loop_
_entity_poly.entity_id
_entity_poly.type
_entity_poly.pdbx_seq_one_letter_code
_entity_poly.pdbx_strand_id
1 'polypeptide(L)'
;SKMYGNYPNKWSNDLSNEEISRYTINALMRMRFCKEDGELEFEHKLNVDQNPKNYEAWFLHSNRLMADEKIFFGHWSSLKDINSKNIYPLDHGCVWGDRLTAYDLENHNYISQKSLEIS
;
A
#
# COMPACT_ATOMS: atom_id res chain seq x y z
N SER A 1 -0.56 13.56 18.82
CA SER A 1 -0.52 12.19 19.32
C SER A 1 0.79 11.51 18.96
N LYS A 2 1.31 10.69 19.85
CA LYS A 2 2.54 9.93 19.65
C LYS A 2 2.40 8.79 18.63
N MET A 3 1.18 8.50 18.20
CA MET A 3 0.88 7.46 17.21
C MET A 3 1.14 7.92 15.77
N TYR A 4 1.28 9.22 15.54
CA TYR A 4 1.41 9.78 14.19
C TYR A 4 2.82 10.31 13.96
N GLY A 5 3.22 10.36 12.70
CA GLY A 5 4.52 10.83 12.27
C GLY A 5 5.19 9.82 11.34
N ASN A 6 6.23 10.26 10.63
CA ASN A 6 6.91 9.45 9.62
C ASN A 6 8.02 8.57 10.18
N TYR A 7 8.41 8.74 11.44
CA TYR A 7 9.54 8.03 12.00
C TYR A 7 9.18 7.29 13.29
N PRO A 8 9.76 6.12 13.51
CA PRO A 8 10.72 5.44 12.66
C PRO A 8 10.09 4.95 11.34
N ASN A 9 10.85 5.01 10.27
CA ASN A 9 10.42 4.52 8.96
C ASN A 9 11.06 3.19 8.57
N LYS A 10 11.76 2.56 9.52
CA LYS A 10 12.40 1.26 9.32
C LYS A 10 12.28 0.45 10.60
N TRP A 11 11.96 -0.82 10.45
CA TRP A 11 11.91 -1.74 11.59
C TRP A 11 13.30 -2.00 12.15
N SER A 12 13.40 -2.07 13.49
CA SER A 12 14.56 -2.60 14.16
C SER A 12 14.12 -3.26 15.47
N ASN A 13 14.97 -4.12 16.03
CA ASN A 13 14.68 -4.79 17.30
C ASN A 13 14.83 -3.88 18.52
N ASP A 14 15.35 -2.67 18.32
CA ASP A 14 15.60 -1.71 19.39
C ASP A 14 14.51 -0.64 19.54
N LEU A 15 13.42 -0.76 18.79
CA LEU A 15 12.32 0.20 18.86
C LEU A 15 11.60 0.15 20.20
N SER A 16 11.25 1.32 20.73
CA SER A 16 10.37 1.43 21.90
C SER A 16 8.93 0.99 21.53
N ASN A 17 8.09 0.77 22.52
CA ASN A 17 6.68 0.41 22.29
C ASN A 17 5.94 1.46 21.46
N GLU A 18 6.20 2.74 21.70
CA GLU A 18 5.61 3.83 20.92
C GLU A 18 6.08 3.80 19.47
N GLU A 19 7.37 3.57 19.27
CA GLU A 19 7.97 3.47 17.93
C GLU A 19 7.44 2.27 17.16
N ILE A 20 7.30 1.12 17.82
CA ILE A 20 6.69 -0.08 17.22
C ILE A 20 5.25 0.23 16.76
N SER A 21 4.46 0.86 17.61
CA SER A 21 3.09 1.22 17.26
C SER A 21 3.03 2.17 16.07
N ARG A 22 3.88 3.19 16.07
CA ARG A 22 3.93 4.17 14.99
C ARG A 22 4.39 3.55 13.68
N TYR A 23 5.43 2.73 13.71
CA TYR A 23 5.89 2.00 12.53
C TYR A 23 4.80 1.07 11.99
N THR A 24 4.14 0.32 12.86
CA THR A 24 3.08 -0.61 12.48
C THR A 24 1.92 0.10 11.78
N ILE A 25 1.47 1.22 12.35
CA ILE A 25 0.42 2.03 11.71
C ILE A 25 0.88 2.52 10.34
N ASN A 26 2.09 3.04 10.23
CA ASN A 26 2.62 3.53 8.96
C ASN A 26 2.74 2.42 7.92
N ALA A 27 3.24 1.26 8.30
CA ALA A 27 3.38 0.13 7.40
C ALA A 27 2.02 -0.39 6.91
N LEU A 28 1.05 -0.52 7.80
CA LEU A 28 -0.25 -1.09 7.44
C LEU A 28 -1.19 -0.10 6.75
N MET A 29 -1.05 1.19 7.03
CA MET A 29 -2.02 2.20 6.58
C MET A 29 -1.49 3.14 5.51
N ARG A 30 -0.18 3.26 5.32
CA ARG A 30 0.41 4.30 4.49
C ARG A 30 1.47 3.80 3.51
N MET A 31 1.91 2.56 3.63
CA MET A 31 3.04 2.05 2.83
C MET A 31 2.72 2.04 1.33
N ARG A 32 3.63 2.59 0.53
CA ARG A 32 3.63 2.50 -0.93
C ARG A 32 4.97 2.01 -1.43
N PHE A 33 6.00 2.79 -1.28
CA PHE A 33 7.36 2.47 -1.70
C PHE A 33 8.25 2.18 -0.49
N CYS A 34 9.16 1.27 -0.65
CA CYS A 34 10.18 0.99 0.37
C CYS A 34 11.47 0.53 -0.30
N LYS A 35 12.57 0.61 0.46
CA LYS A 35 13.83 0.02 0.04
C LYS A 35 13.82 -1.48 0.28
N GLU A 36 14.80 -2.16 -0.28
CA GLU A 36 14.96 -3.62 -0.09
C GLU A 36 15.10 -4.01 1.39
N ASP A 37 15.68 -3.13 2.21
CA ASP A 37 15.83 -3.35 3.65
C ASP A 37 14.57 -3.00 4.46
N GLY A 38 13.50 -2.59 3.79
CA GLY A 38 12.22 -2.26 4.44
C GLY A 38 12.05 -0.81 4.85
N GLU A 39 13.01 0.08 4.55
CA GLU A 39 12.84 1.50 4.86
C GLU A 39 11.69 2.10 4.07
N LEU A 40 10.70 2.66 4.76
CA LEU A 40 9.49 3.22 4.16
C LEU A 40 9.72 4.64 3.66
N GLU A 41 8.97 5.01 2.61
CA GLU A 41 8.98 6.33 2.01
C GLU A 41 7.53 6.82 1.87
N PHE A 42 7.25 8.07 2.24
CA PHE A 42 5.87 8.58 2.34
C PHE A 42 5.55 9.76 1.43
N GLU A 43 6.53 10.30 0.71
CA GLU A 43 6.34 11.50 -0.10
C GLU A 43 5.80 11.19 -1.51
N HIS A 44 6.15 10.04 -2.08
CA HIS A 44 5.77 9.66 -3.43
C HIS A 44 4.45 8.89 -3.43
N LYS A 45 3.49 9.34 -4.22
CA LYS A 45 2.11 8.83 -4.22
C LYS A 45 1.63 8.38 -5.60
N LEU A 46 2.54 8.35 -6.58
CA LEU A 46 2.23 8.02 -7.97
C LEU A 46 2.30 6.50 -8.22
N ASN A 47 2.16 6.08 -9.47
CA ASN A 47 2.14 4.67 -9.84
C ASN A 47 3.50 4.00 -9.64
N VAL A 48 3.53 2.68 -9.74
CA VAL A 48 4.73 1.85 -9.47
C VAL A 48 5.93 2.21 -10.35
N ASP A 49 5.70 2.66 -11.58
CA ASP A 49 6.74 3.05 -12.53
C ASP A 49 7.32 4.44 -12.25
N GLN A 50 6.77 5.16 -11.29
CA GLN A 50 7.19 6.49 -10.88
C GLN A 50 7.82 6.47 -9.49
N ASN A 51 8.52 5.39 -9.21
CA ASN A 51 9.16 5.17 -7.93
C ASN A 51 10.38 6.09 -7.73
N PRO A 52 10.65 6.54 -6.50
CA PRO A 52 11.89 7.25 -6.21
C PRO A 52 13.10 6.32 -6.34
N LYS A 53 14.26 6.91 -6.61
CA LYS A 53 15.50 6.15 -6.76
C LYS A 53 15.77 5.30 -5.51
N ASN A 54 16.13 4.03 -5.70
CA ASN A 54 16.42 3.03 -4.67
C ASN A 54 15.17 2.53 -3.90
N TYR A 55 13.99 2.96 -4.30
CA TYR A 55 12.72 2.50 -3.71
C TYR A 55 11.90 1.80 -4.77
N GLU A 56 11.14 0.80 -4.36
CA GLU A 56 10.16 0.13 -5.22
C GLU A 56 8.86 -0.03 -4.47
N ALA A 57 7.77 -0.24 -5.19
CA ALA A 57 6.50 -0.60 -4.57
C ALA A 57 6.73 -1.79 -3.62
N TRP A 58 6.11 -1.74 -2.45
CA TRP A 58 6.35 -2.72 -1.39
C TRP A 58 6.16 -4.17 -1.87
N PHE A 59 5.22 -4.39 -2.79
CA PHE A 59 4.90 -5.74 -3.28
C PHE A 59 5.80 -6.23 -4.42
N LEU A 60 6.70 -5.39 -4.94
CA LEU A 60 7.62 -5.78 -6.01
C LEU A 60 8.97 -6.31 -5.51
N HIS A 61 9.26 -6.18 -4.22
CA HIS A 61 10.50 -6.70 -3.67
C HIS A 61 10.49 -8.23 -3.64
N SER A 62 11.51 -8.84 -4.22
CA SER A 62 11.63 -10.31 -4.31
C SER A 62 11.89 -10.97 -2.96
N ASN A 63 12.46 -10.22 -2.00
CA ASN A 63 12.74 -10.72 -0.65
C ASN A 63 11.55 -10.56 0.30
N ARG A 64 10.38 -10.19 -0.21
CA ARG A 64 9.20 -9.94 0.61
C ARG A 64 8.73 -11.23 1.30
N LEU A 65 8.53 -11.14 2.61
CA LEU A 65 7.89 -12.22 3.35
C LEU A 65 6.40 -12.30 2.98
N MET A 66 5.79 -13.45 3.22
CA MET A 66 4.37 -13.70 2.92
C MET A 66 4.01 -13.52 1.42
N ALA A 67 4.97 -13.76 0.54
CA ALA A 67 4.74 -13.63 -0.91
C ALA A 67 3.69 -14.61 -1.44
N ASP A 68 3.46 -15.71 -0.74
CA ASP A 68 2.48 -16.73 -1.11
C ASP A 68 1.08 -16.44 -0.56
N GLU A 69 0.92 -15.40 0.24
CA GLU A 69 -0.36 -15.00 0.80
C GLU A 69 -1.05 -13.97 -0.10
N LYS A 70 -2.36 -14.11 -0.24
CA LYS A 70 -3.16 -13.09 -0.93
C LYS A 70 -3.32 -11.87 -0.04
N ILE A 71 -2.94 -10.71 -0.53
CA ILE A 71 -3.03 -9.46 0.21
C ILE A 71 -3.96 -8.49 -0.52
N PHE A 72 -5.02 -8.09 0.18
CA PHE A 72 -5.98 -7.09 -0.28
C PHE A 72 -5.68 -5.80 0.47
N PHE A 73 -5.61 -4.69 -0.24
CA PHE A 73 -5.24 -3.42 0.38
C PHE A 73 -5.88 -2.23 -0.32
N GLY A 74 -6.00 -1.13 0.42
CA GLY A 74 -6.49 0.14 -0.10
C GLY A 74 -5.40 1.19 -0.09
N HIS A 75 -5.79 2.44 0.12
CA HIS A 75 -4.93 3.61 0.31
C HIS A 75 -4.20 4.10 -0.94
N TRP A 76 -3.72 3.24 -1.82
CA TRP A 76 -2.89 3.63 -2.97
C TRP A 76 -3.73 3.74 -4.25
N SER A 77 -4.48 4.83 -4.38
CA SER A 77 -5.45 5.02 -5.46
C SER A 77 -4.82 5.29 -6.84
N SER A 78 -3.56 5.69 -6.88
CA SER A 78 -2.88 5.99 -8.15
C SER A 78 -2.30 4.75 -8.86
N LEU A 79 -2.44 3.56 -8.27
CA LEU A 79 -2.01 2.33 -8.93
C LEU A 79 -2.84 2.05 -10.18
N LYS A 80 -2.15 1.71 -11.29
CA LYS A 80 -2.76 1.39 -12.58
C LYS A 80 -2.23 0.05 -13.09
N ASP A 81 -3.14 -0.78 -13.58
CA ASP A 81 -2.81 -2.02 -14.29
C ASP A 81 -1.85 -2.94 -13.55
N ILE A 82 -2.08 -3.12 -12.26
CA ILE A 82 -1.25 -3.97 -11.42
C ILE A 82 -1.59 -5.44 -11.68
N ASN A 83 -0.62 -6.19 -12.15
CA ASN A 83 -0.72 -7.62 -12.36
C ASN A 83 0.43 -8.32 -11.62
N SER A 84 0.34 -8.35 -10.31
CA SER A 84 1.33 -8.97 -9.45
C SER A 84 0.67 -10.09 -8.66
N LYS A 85 1.33 -11.25 -8.60
CA LYS A 85 0.79 -12.45 -7.96
C LYS A 85 0.43 -12.18 -6.50
N ASN A 86 -0.78 -12.57 -6.10
CA ASN A 86 -1.30 -12.47 -4.74
C ASN A 86 -1.47 -11.03 -4.22
N ILE A 87 -1.48 -10.04 -5.11
CA ILE A 87 -1.63 -8.63 -4.77
C ILE A 87 -2.94 -8.09 -5.36
N TYR A 88 -3.81 -7.59 -4.50
CA TYR A 88 -5.16 -7.16 -4.86
C TYR A 88 -5.44 -5.75 -4.35
N PRO A 89 -5.09 -4.70 -5.12
CA PRO A 89 -5.44 -3.32 -4.73
C PRO A 89 -6.94 -3.09 -4.88
N LEU A 90 -7.55 -2.45 -3.90
CA LEU A 90 -9.00 -2.20 -3.88
C LEU A 90 -9.36 -0.71 -3.94
N ASP A 91 -8.41 0.20 -3.83
CA ASP A 91 -8.68 1.62 -3.94
C ASP A 91 -8.51 2.08 -5.39
N HIS A 92 -9.63 2.23 -6.10
CA HIS A 92 -9.62 2.68 -7.48
C HIS A 92 -10.14 4.12 -7.61
N GLY A 93 -9.98 4.91 -6.55
CA GLY A 93 -10.13 6.36 -6.62
C GLY A 93 -11.56 6.86 -6.57
N CYS A 94 -12.50 6.14 -5.96
CA CYS A 94 -13.89 6.57 -5.89
C CYS A 94 -14.04 7.99 -5.31
N VAL A 95 -13.29 8.30 -4.27
CA VAL A 95 -13.31 9.63 -3.64
C VAL A 95 -12.86 10.74 -4.60
N TRP A 96 -12.12 10.39 -5.64
CA TRP A 96 -11.65 11.31 -6.67
C TRP A 96 -12.51 11.29 -7.93
N GLY A 97 -13.70 10.68 -7.86
CA GLY A 97 -14.62 10.61 -9.00
C GLY A 97 -14.44 9.39 -9.90
N ASP A 98 -13.58 8.45 -9.55
CA ASP A 98 -13.42 7.20 -10.28
C ASP A 98 -14.37 6.12 -9.72
N ARG A 99 -13.92 4.96 -9.35
CA ARG A 99 -14.79 3.83 -9.02
C ARG A 99 -14.58 3.29 -7.60
N LEU A 100 -15.66 2.82 -7.04
CA LEU A 100 -15.65 2.00 -5.82
C LEU A 100 -15.51 0.54 -6.23
N THR A 101 -14.55 -0.15 -5.62
CA THR A 101 -14.21 -1.52 -5.99
C THR A 101 -14.28 -2.46 -4.80
N ALA A 102 -14.81 -3.65 -5.05
CA ALA A 102 -14.78 -4.78 -4.14
C ALA A 102 -14.20 -6.00 -4.85
N TYR A 103 -13.74 -6.97 -4.09
CA TYR A 103 -13.32 -8.26 -4.65
C TYR A 103 -14.19 -9.37 -4.09
N ASP A 104 -14.77 -10.17 -4.98
CA ASP A 104 -15.58 -11.32 -4.63
C ASP A 104 -14.67 -12.53 -4.40
N LEU A 105 -14.53 -12.93 -3.14
CA LEU A 105 -13.65 -14.05 -2.76
C LEU A 105 -14.16 -15.41 -3.23
N GLU A 106 -15.47 -15.56 -3.41
CA GLU A 106 -16.04 -16.83 -3.87
C GLU A 106 -15.84 -17.02 -5.36
N ASN A 107 -16.09 -15.99 -6.16
CA ASN A 107 -16.03 -16.06 -7.62
C ASN A 107 -14.70 -15.54 -8.18
N HIS A 108 -13.79 -15.10 -7.34
CA HIS A 108 -12.44 -14.64 -7.71
C HIS A 108 -12.44 -13.53 -8.77
N ASN A 109 -13.30 -12.52 -8.58
CA ASN A 109 -13.38 -11.41 -9.52
C ASN A 109 -13.58 -10.08 -8.83
N TYR A 110 -13.15 -9.01 -9.51
CA TYR A 110 -13.42 -7.64 -9.09
C TYR A 110 -14.83 -7.24 -9.48
N ILE A 111 -15.47 -6.47 -8.60
CA ILE A 111 -16.76 -5.82 -8.84
C ILE A 111 -16.56 -4.33 -8.61
N SER A 112 -16.97 -3.50 -9.54
CA SER A 112 -16.79 -2.06 -9.38
C SER A 112 -18.01 -1.29 -9.83
N GLN A 113 -18.20 -0.13 -9.20
CA GLN A 113 -19.24 0.84 -9.52
C GLN A 113 -18.59 2.20 -9.69
N LYS A 114 -18.85 2.84 -10.81
CA LYS A 114 -18.35 4.19 -11.05
C LYS A 114 -18.97 5.15 -10.04
N SER A 115 -18.18 6.13 -9.58
CA SER A 115 -18.68 7.18 -8.71
C SER A 115 -19.85 7.91 -9.34
N LEU A 116 -20.86 8.22 -8.53
CA LEU A 116 -22.01 9.02 -8.95
C LEU A 116 -21.72 10.51 -8.90
N GLU A 117 -20.62 10.90 -8.29
CA GLU A 117 -20.20 12.30 -8.25
C GLU A 117 -19.40 12.65 -9.50
N ILE A 118 -19.75 13.77 -10.11
CA ILE A 118 -19.03 14.33 -11.24
C ILE A 118 -18.20 15.49 -10.69
N SER A 119 -16.89 15.30 -10.64
CA SER A 119 -16.00 16.35 -10.18
C SER A 119 -15.47 17.16 -11.35
#